data_7a63a5b2fee6998ad7bf50a1f9e2dc47
#
_entry.id   7a63a5b2fee6998ad7bf50a1f9e2dc47
#
_cell.length_a   1.000
_cell.length_b   1.000
_cell.length_c   1.000
_cell.angle_alpha   90.00
_cell.angle_beta   90.00
_cell.angle_gamma   90.00
#
_symmetry.space_group_name_H-M   'P 1'
#
loop_
_entity.id
_entity.type
_entity.pdbx_description
1 polymer ?
#
loop_
_entity_poly.entity_id
_entity_poly.type
_entity_poly.pdbx_seq_one_letter_code
_entity_poly.pdbx_strand_id
1 'polypeptide(L)'
;CTDERVNMVTPVLFEEYPTAEAMAKAKVESIEEIIRSTGFYKNKAKNIKQCCQTLVERHQGQVPQDLEALVQLAGVGRKTANVVLGNAYNIISGIVVDTH
;
A
#
# COMPACT_ATOMS: atom_id res chain seq x y z
N CYS A 1 -10.95 -3.63 -11.05
CA CYS A 1 -9.49 -3.72 -11.12
C CYS A 1 -9.09 -5.18 -11.30
N THR A 2 -8.20 -5.47 -12.25
CA THR A 2 -7.73 -6.82 -12.52
C THR A 2 -6.35 -7.04 -11.91
N ASP A 3 -6.00 -8.31 -11.66
CA ASP A 3 -4.66 -8.66 -11.17
C ASP A 3 -3.58 -8.18 -12.15
N GLU A 4 -3.87 -8.27 -13.45
CA GLU A 4 -2.95 -7.80 -14.48
C GLU A 4 -2.64 -6.31 -14.32
N ARG A 5 -3.67 -5.50 -14.09
CA ARG A 5 -3.50 -4.06 -13.91
C ARG A 5 -2.72 -3.75 -12.64
N VAL A 6 -3.00 -4.45 -11.55
CA VAL A 6 -2.27 -4.30 -10.29
C VAL A 6 -0.79 -4.63 -10.50
N ASN A 7 -0.52 -5.72 -11.23
CA ASN A 7 0.85 -6.12 -11.52
C ASN A 7 1.59 -5.12 -12.41
N MET A 8 0.87 -4.27 -13.15
CA MET A 8 1.48 -3.22 -13.95
C MET A 8 1.82 -1.98 -13.12
N VAL A 9 0.93 -1.60 -12.21
CA VAL A 9 1.11 -0.33 -11.48
C VAL A 9 1.97 -0.47 -10.22
N THR A 10 1.90 -1.61 -9.53
CA THR A 10 2.65 -1.78 -8.27
C THR A 10 4.17 -1.72 -8.49
N PRO A 11 4.74 -2.37 -9.51
CA PRO A 11 6.18 -2.22 -9.78
C PRO A 11 6.59 -0.78 -10.06
N VAL A 12 5.77 -0.03 -10.80
CA VAL A 12 6.05 1.38 -11.09
C VAL A 12 6.07 2.18 -9.80
N LEU A 13 5.10 1.93 -8.91
CA LEU A 13 5.01 2.62 -7.64
C LEU A 13 6.28 2.38 -6.80
N PHE A 14 6.74 1.14 -6.74
CA PHE A 14 7.95 0.80 -5.98
C PHE A 14 9.24 1.26 -6.65
N GLU A 15 9.22 1.45 -7.97
CA GLU A 15 10.36 2.04 -8.66
C GLU A 15 10.53 3.51 -8.27
N GLU A 16 9.42 4.26 -8.17
CA GLU A 16 9.43 5.66 -7.77
C GLU A 16 9.67 5.82 -6.25
N TYR A 17 9.08 4.94 -5.46
CA TYR A 17 9.14 5.01 -3.99
C TYR A 17 9.52 3.64 -3.44
N PRO A 18 10.82 3.30 -3.42
CA PRO A 18 11.26 1.94 -3.11
C PRO A 18 11.12 1.51 -1.64
N THR A 19 10.87 2.47 -0.75
CA THR A 19 10.74 2.17 0.69
C THR A 19 9.45 2.76 1.24
N ALA A 20 9.01 2.24 2.39
CA ALA A 20 7.86 2.80 3.09
C ALA A 20 8.12 4.27 3.46
N GLU A 21 9.34 4.60 3.84
CA GLU A 21 9.71 5.97 4.18
C GLU A 21 9.56 6.89 2.96
N ALA A 22 10.07 6.47 1.80
CA ALA A 22 9.95 7.26 0.58
C ALA A 22 8.48 7.47 0.21
N MET A 23 7.66 6.42 0.34
CA MET A 23 6.25 6.49 0.01
C MET A 23 5.48 7.35 1.01
N ALA A 24 5.85 7.30 2.29
CA ALA A 24 5.22 8.13 3.31
C ALA A 24 5.47 9.63 3.07
N LYS A 25 6.60 9.97 2.45
CA LYS A 25 6.95 11.36 2.13
C LYS A 25 6.42 11.81 0.77
N ALA A 26 5.94 10.88 -0.05
CA ALA A 26 5.43 11.20 -1.38
C ALA A 26 4.17 12.06 -1.28
N LYS A 27 3.95 12.87 -2.30
CA LYS A 27 2.69 13.61 -2.41
C LYS A 27 1.59 12.63 -2.81
N VAL A 28 0.42 12.74 -2.16
CA VAL A 28 -0.70 11.85 -2.46
C VAL A 28 -1.08 11.92 -3.95
N GLU A 29 -0.98 13.11 -4.55
CA GLU A 29 -1.28 13.30 -5.97
C GLU A 29 -0.34 12.49 -6.86
N SER A 30 0.91 12.35 -6.49
CA SER A 30 1.88 11.54 -7.24
C SER A 30 1.52 10.07 -7.20
N ILE A 31 1.08 9.58 -6.03
CA ILE A 31 0.63 8.19 -5.89
C ILE A 31 -0.64 7.97 -6.72
N GLU A 32 -1.59 8.92 -6.65
CA GLU A 32 -2.82 8.87 -7.44
C GLU A 32 -2.54 8.72 -8.94
N GLU A 33 -1.59 9.47 -9.45
CA GLU A 33 -1.22 9.40 -10.86
C GLU A 33 -0.78 7.99 -11.27
N ILE A 34 0.04 7.35 -10.43
CA ILE A 34 0.58 6.03 -10.73
C ILE A 34 -0.51 4.96 -10.72
N ILE A 35 -1.43 5.03 -9.75
CA ILE A 35 -2.45 3.97 -9.58
C ILE A 35 -3.80 4.31 -10.22
N ARG A 36 -3.88 5.41 -10.95
CA ARG A 36 -5.15 5.94 -11.48
C ARG A 36 -5.94 4.90 -12.26
N SER A 37 -5.28 4.06 -13.03
CA SER A 37 -5.94 3.07 -13.88
C SER A 37 -6.59 1.92 -13.10
N THR A 38 -6.35 1.81 -11.79
CA THR A 38 -6.92 0.73 -10.98
C THR A 38 -8.31 1.05 -10.43
N GLY A 39 -8.78 2.30 -10.58
CA GLY A 39 -10.06 2.72 -10.00
C GLY A 39 -9.96 3.00 -8.50
N PHE A 40 -10.89 3.83 -8.00
CA PHE A 40 -10.90 4.25 -6.59
C PHE A 40 -9.55 4.78 -6.12
N TYR A 41 -8.81 5.41 -7.03
CA TYR A 41 -7.41 5.75 -6.81
C TYR A 41 -7.21 6.79 -5.70
N LYS A 42 -8.17 7.68 -5.48
CA LYS A 42 -8.02 8.71 -4.44
C LYS A 42 -7.96 8.10 -3.05
N ASN A 43 -8.90 7.21 -2.73
CA ASN A 43 -8.91 6.52 -1.45
C ASN A 43 -7.73 5.57 -1.32
N LYS A 44 -7.38 4.88 -2.40
CA LYS A 44 -6.25 3.95 -2.40
C LYS A 44 -4.94 4.69 -2.15
N ALA A 45 -4.72 5.83 -2.82
CA ALA A 45 -3.51 6.62 -2.61
C ALA A 45 -3.41 7.14 -1.18
N LYS A 46 -4.51 7.60 -0.63
CA LYS A 46 -4.56 8.06 0.75
C LYS A 46 -4.21 6.92 1.71
N ASN A 47 -4.78 5.73 1.49
CA ASN A 47 -4.52 4.57 2.32
C ASN A 47 -3.07 4.13 2.21
N ILE A 48 -2.49 4.12 1.01
CA ILE A 48 -1.09 3.78 0.81
C ILE A 48 -0.19 4.73 1.61
N LYS A 49 -0.43 6.02 1.49
CA LYS A 49 0.37 7.02 2.20
C LYS A 49 0.24 6.86 3.72
N GLN A 50 -0.98 6.72 4.22
CA GLN A 50 -1.22 6.56 5.65
C GLN A 50 -0.62 5.26 6.18
N CYS A 51 -0.75 4.18 5.42
CA CYS A 51 -0.15 2.90 5.79
C CYS A 51 1.36 3.03 5.94
N CYS A 52 2.01 3.66 4.97
CA CYS A 52 3.45 3.84 5.01
C CYS A 52 3.90 4.78 6.13
N GLN A 53 3.12 5.83 6.39
CA GLN A 53 3.39 6.73 7.52
C GLN A 53 3.33 5.97 8.85
N THR A 54 2.33 5.12 9.02
CA THR A 54 2.19 4.30 10.22
C THR A 54 3.37 3.32 10.36
N LEU A 55 3.78 2.70 9.26
CA LEU A 55 4.93 1.80 9.27
C LEU A 55 6.19 2.53 9.74
N VAL A 56 6.41 3.74 9.23
CA VAL A 56 7.59 4.54 9.62
C VAL A 56 7.50 4.94 11.10
N GLU A 57 6.34 5.40 11.55
CA GLU A 57 6.19 5.93 12.89
C GLU A 57 6.16 4.84 13.98
N ARG A 58 5.51 3.70 13.71
CA ARG A 58 5.28 2.68 14.71
C ARG A 58 6.15 1.44 14.54
N HIS A 59 6.61 1.18 13.33
CA HIS A 59 7.32 -0.06 13.00
C HIS A 59 8.67 0.19 12.34
N GLN A 60 9.16 1.43 12.42
CA GLN A 60 10.47 1.83 11.90
C GLN A 60 10.63 1.51 10.40
N GLY A 61 9.54 1.64 9.64
CA GLY A 61 9.54 1.39 8.21
C GLY A 61 9.43 -0.08 7.83
N GLN A 62 9.30 -0.97 8.81
CA GLN A 62 9.20 -2.41 8.57
C GLN A 62 7.77 -2.90 8.70
N VAL A 63 7.46 -3.99 8.02
CA VAL A 63 6.13 -4.59 8.07
C VAL A 63 6.03 -5.49 9.31
N PRO A 64 5.04 -5.27 10.18
CA PRO A 64 4.86 -6.13 11.35
C PRO A 64 4.46 -7.54 10.94
N GLN A 65 4.91 -8.53 11.69
CA GLN A 65 4.59 -9.93 11.46
C GLN A 65 3.33 -10.37 12.19
N ASP A 66 2.66 -9.46 12.89
CA ASP A 66 1.48 -9.72 13.69
C ASP A 66 0.23 -9.34 12.92
N LEU A 67 -0.70 -10.27 12.78
CA LEU A 67 -1.95 -10.05 12.07
C LEU A 67 -2.74 -8.86 12.62
N GLU A 68 -2.82 -8.74 13.94
CA GLU A 68 -3.56 -7.63 14.54
C GLU A 68 -2.93 -6.28 14.24
N ALA A 69 -1.62 -6.19 14.25
CA ALA A 69 -0.93 -4.96 13.86
C ALA A 69 -1.16 -4.64 12.39
N LEU A 70 -1.18 -5.65 11.53
CA LEU A 70 -1.43 -5.45 10.10
C LEU A 70 -2.82 -4.91 9.83
N VAL A 71 -3.85 -5.44 10.48
CA VAL A 71 -5.23 -4.99 10.23
C VAL A 71 -5.48 -3.57 10.73
N GLN A 72 -4.62 -3.02 11.57
CA GLN A 72 -4.71 -1.64 12.00
C GLN A 72 -4.16 -0.65 10.98
N LEU A 73 -3.42 -1.13 9.98
CA LEU A 73 -2.90 -0.26 8.94
C LEU A 73 -4.02 0.18 7.99
N ALA A 74 -3.93 1.42 7.52
CA ALA A 74 -4.94 1.97 6.63
C ALA A 74 -5.05 1.15 5.34
N GLY A 75 -6.26 0.74 4.98
CA GLY A 75 -6.50 0.00 3.75
C GLY A 75 -6.18 -1.49 3.83
N VAL A 76 -5.75 -2.00 4.99
CA VAL A 76 -5.41 -3.41 5.16
C VAL A 76 -6.51 -4.09 5.97
N GLY A 77 -7.30 -4.93 5.31
CA GLY A 77 -8.32 -5.74 5.98
C GLY A 77 -7.75 -7.08 6.43
N ARG A 78 -8.55 -7.82 7.21
CA ARG A 78 -8.10 -9.10 7.75
C ARG A 78 -7.72 -10.10 6.65
N LYS A 79 -8.50 -10.14 5.57
CA LYS A 79 -8.20 -11.04 4.45
C LYS A 79 -6.86 -10.69 3.79
N THR A 80 -6.64 -9.40 3.56
CA THR A 80 -5.39 -8.92 2.98
C THR A 80 -4.21 -9.21 3.91
N ALA A 81 -4.39 -8.96 5.21
CA ALA A 81 -3.33 -9.19 6.19
C ALA A 81 -2.92 -10.66 6.24
N ASN A 82 -3.88 -11.58 6.13
CA ASN A 82 -3.57 -13.02 6.14
C ASN A 82 -2.70 -13.44 4.95
N VAL A 83 -2.88 -12.79 3.80
CA VAL A 83 -2.18 -13.15 2.57
C VAL A 83 -0.81 -12.51 2.49
N VAL A 84 -0.62 -11.32 3.09
CA VAL A 84 0.54 -10.47 2.79
C VAL A 84 1.56 -10.37 3.92
N LEU A 85 1.53 -11.29 4.87
CA LEU A 85 2.43 -11.25 6.01
C LEU A 85 3.89 -11.01 5.59
N GLY A 86 4.51 -10.02 6.21
CA GLY A 86 5.95 -9.81 6.16
C GLY A 86 6.51 -9.05 4.96
N ASN A 87 5.68 -8.52 4.06
CA ASN A 87 6.20 -7.89 2.86
C ASN A 87 5.44 -6.62 2.50
N ALA A 88 6.16 -5.48 2.47
CA ALA A 88 5.56 -4.18 2.14
C ALA A 88 4.97 -4.16 0.72
N TYR A 89 5.62 -4.81 -0.23
CA TYR A 89 5.11 -4.89 -1.60
C TYR A 89 3.72 -5.53 -1.63
N ASN A 90 3.55 -6.64 -0.90
CA ASN A 90 2.28 -7.34 -0.87
C ASN A 90 1.19 -6.52 -0.18
N ILE A 91 1.52 -5.77 0.87
CA ILE A 91 0.56 -4.89 1.54
C ILE A 91 0.06 -3.81 0.58
N ILE A 92 0.98 -3.16 -0.12
CA ILE A 92 0.62 -2.10 -1.07
C ILE A 92 -0.20 -2.69 -2.22
N SER A 93 0.22 -3.85 -2.76
CA SER A 93 -0.57 -4.54 -3.78
C SER A 93 -1.99 -4.85 -3.31
N GLY A 94 -2.14 -5.27 -2.05
CA GLY A 94 -3.44 -5.55 -1.47
C GLY A 94 -4.32 -4.32 -1.40
N ILE A 95 -3.75 -3.16 -1.06
CA ILE A 95 -4.49 -1.91 -1.05
C ILE A 95 -4.94 -1.53 -2.46
N VAL A 96 -4.05 -1.71 -3.45
CA VAL A 96 -4.36 -1.37 -4.85
C VAL A 96 -5.44 -2.29 -5.41
N VAL A 97 -5.47 -3.56 -5.02
CA VAL A 97 -6.48 -4.53 -5.46
C VAL A 97 -7.87 -4.21 -4.90
N ASP A 98 -7.93 -3.62 -3.71
CA ASP A 98 -9.20 -3.35 -3.04
C ASP A 98 -10.08 -2.43 -3.90
N THR A 99 -11.30 -2.87 -4.22
CA THR A 99 -12.24 -2.15 -5.08
C THR A 99 -13.44 -1.58 -4.33
N HIS A 100 -13.44 -1.62 -3.02
CA HIS A 100 -14.55 -1.09 -2.21
C HIS A 100 -14.37 0.34 -1.83
#